data_29ea5ff6d00396d90073891783b3c4b4
#
_entry.id   29ea5ff6d00396d90073891783b3c4b4
#
_cell.length_a   1.000
_cell.length_b   1.000
_cell.length_c   1.000
_cell.angle_alpha   90.00
_cell.angle_beta   90.00
_cell.angle_gamma   90.00
#
_symmetry.space_group_name_H-M   'P 1'
#
loop_
_entity.id
_entity.type
_entity.pdbx_description
1 polymer ?
#
loop_
_entity_poly.entity_id
_entity_poly.type
_entity_poly.pdbx_seq_one_letter_code
_entity_poly.pdbx_strand_id
1 'polypeptide(L)'
;MVKDYLEKVYSGFLGMNVGIRLGAPVEPTIWTYQRILDTYGDIHDYVKEFKNFAADDDANGPVFFLRALLDDAVDRPLEPQDVARAWLNYAREGVGMFWWGGYGISTEHTAYLNLKSGIPAPQSGSIRQNGKTMAEQIGGQIFIDTWGLVNPGAPQRAADYGQTAASVSHDGNGVYGARFMCAAIAKAFETGDIDEIVDAGLRELPEVCTYRSVMEAVRAFHKAHPENWRDCMELLFRDWGYDKYPGVCHIIPNAGVCMMALLYGEGKFDRTVEIATMAGWDTDCNAGNVGSILGVATGITGIPRKYLDPINDAIVCSGISGYLNILDIPSFCRETALLGYRIAGEEAPQDLKKAYRPGEVYFDFELPGSTHNIRLSDPFRCRARHSTKHAYAGTGSLEILMDRMSRGESCKVYYKPFYTRQDFSDERYSPVFSATAYPGQTVSMKLYLDQWNGNETPGAAPYVRTCSDQKEHLQGYVKLIQGQWVDITFTIPDTQGDMVDEVGIVLESYSPASMKT
;
A
#
# COMPACT_ATOMS: atom_id res chain seq x y z
N MET A 1 -18.70 14.31 4.08
CA MET A 1 -17.79 13.14 4.00
C MET A 1 -18.61 11.87 3.84
N VAL A 2 -18.13 10.89 3.08
CA VAL A 2 -18.80 9.59 2.91
C VAL A 2 -18.78 8.77 4.21
N LYS A 3 -19.75 7.84 4.34
CA LYS A 3 -19.79 6.91 5.47
C LYS A 3 -18.57 5.95 5.44
N ASP A 4 -18.05 5.58 6.62
CA ASP A 4 -16.95 4.63 6.79
C ASP A 4 -15.67 5.02 5.99
N TYR A 5 -15.46 6.36 5.87
CA TYR A 5 -14.40 6.90 5.01
C TYR A 5 -13.01 6.35 5.36
N LEU A 6 -12.60 6.36 6.62
CA LEU A 6 -11.29 5.83 7.04
C LEU A 6 -11.12 4.35 6.68
N GLU A 7 -12.16 3.53 6.92
CA GLU A 7 -12.11 2.10 6.59
C GLU A 7 -11.98 1.86 5.08
N LYS A 8 -12.65 2.69 4.27
CA LYS A 8 -12.54 2.64 2.81
C LYS A 8 -11.19 3.13 2.30
N VAL A 9 -10.58 4.15 2.92
CA VAL A 9 -9.20 4.55 2.63
C VAL A 9 -8.25 3.39 2.94
N TYR A 10 -8.42 2.74 4.08
CA TYR A 10 -7.60 1.61 4.51
C TYR A 10 -7.73 0.42 3.54
N SER A 11 -8.96 0.03 3.19
CA SER A 11 -9.16 -1.07 2.24
C SER A 11 -8.69 -0.74 0.82
N GLY A 12 -8.84 0.51 0.36
CA GLY A 12 -8.34 0.95 -0.94
C GLY A 12 -6.80 0.92 -1.01
N PHE A 13 -6.15 1.44 0.01
CA PHE A 13 -4.68 1.44 0.07
C PHE A 13 -4.10 0.03 0.26
N LEU A 14 -4.73 -0.83 1.06
CA LEU A 14 -4.39 -2.25 1.13
C LEU A 14 -4.61 -2.96 -0.20
N GLY A 15 -5.75 -2.71 -0.85
CA GLY A 15 -6.07 -3.29 -2.15
C GLY A 15 -5.05 -2.94 -3.23
N MET A 16 -4.57 -1.69 -3.26
CA MET A 16 -3.45 -1.26 -4.10
C MET A 16 -2.21 -2.13 -3.85
N ASN A 17 -1.78 -2.24 -2.60
CA ASN A 17 -0.58 -2.98 -2.23
C ASN A 17 -0.70 -4.51 -2.43
N VAL A 18 -1.91 -5.06 -2.32
CA VAL A 18 -2.18 -6.45 -2.70
C VAL A 18 -1.95 -6.65 -4.20
N GLY A 19 -2.51 -5.75 -5.03
CA GLY A 19 -2.33 -5.81 -6.49
C GLY A 19 -0.86 -5.71 -6.89
N ILE A 20 -0.15 -4.71 -6.38
CA ILE A 20 1.29 -4.52 -6.61
C ILE A 20 2.08 -5.78 -6.24
N ARG A 21 1.88 -6.31 -5.03
CA ARG A 21 2.60 -7.51 -4.57
C ARG A 21 2.26 -8.76 -5.36
N LEU A 22 1.03 -8.87 -5.87
CA LEU A 22 0.61 -9.99 -6.71
C LEU A 22 1.26 -9.92 -8.09
N GLY A 23 1.31 -8.72 -8.70
CA GLY A 23 1.84 -8.48 -10.03
C GLY A 23 3.37 -8.47 -10.12
N ALA A 24 4.06 -7.91 -9.13
CA ALA A 24 5.51 -7.68 -9.15
C ALA A 24 6.40 -8.90 -9.52
N PRO A 25 6.09 -10.15 -9.14
CA PRO A 25 6.90 -11.30 -9.55
C PRO A 25 6.87 -11.59 -11.05
N VAL A 26 5.83 -11.16 -11.75
CA VAL A 26 5.59 -11.42 -13.17
C VAL A 26 5.60 -10.15 -14.04
N GLU A 27 5.98 -9.00 -13.46
CA GLU A 27 6.16 -7.72 -14.16
C GLU A 27 7.38 -7.71 -15.10
N PRO A 28 8.57 -8.28 -14.75
CA PRO A 28 9.72 -8.23 -15.65
C PRO A 28 9.40 -8.70 -17.06
N THR A 29 9.90 -8.00 -18.06
CA THR A 29 9.57 -8.17 -19.50
C THR A 29 9.76 -9.58 -20.06
N ILE A 30 10.49 -10.45 -19.35
CA ILE A 30 10.60 -11.88 -19.68
C ILE A 30 9.30 -12.64 -19.41
N TRP A 31 8.39 -12.09 -18.59
CA TRP A 31 7.07 -12.65 -18.27
C TRP A 31 6.03 -12.11 -19.26
N THR A 32 6.00 -12.71 -20.46
CA THR A 32 4.91 -12.44 -21.40
C THR A 32 3.62 -13.08 -20.92
N TYR A 33 2.47 -12.61 -21.40
CA TYR A 33 1.16 -13.24 -21.19
C TYR A 33 1.21 -14.77 -21.40
N GLN A 34 1.77 -15.22 -22.52
CA GLN A 34 1.86 -16.64 -22.82
C GLN A 34 2.73 -17.41 -21.81
N ARG A 35 3.85 -16.80 -21.39
CA ARG A 35 4.74 -17.43 -20.41
C ARG A 35 4.08 -17.52 -19.02
N ILE A 36 3.31 -16.52 -18.62
CA ILE A 36 2.53 -16.57 -17.38
C ILE A 36 1.53 -17.72 -17.44
N LEU A 37 0.77 -17.80 -18.54
CA LEU A 37 -0.20 -18.86 -18.78
C LEU A 37 0.44 -20.26 -18.77
N ASP A 38 1.56 -20.45 -19.48
CA ASP A 38 2.25 -21.73 -19.57
C ASP A 38 2.90 -22.16 -18.25
N THR A 39 3.28 -21.20 -17.39
CA THR A 39 3.99 -21.48 -16.13
C THR A 39 3.04 -21.69 -14.96
N TYR A 40 2.05 -20.82 -14.84
CA TYR A 40 1.15 -20.79 -13.68
C TYR A 40 -0.28 -21.21 -14.00
N GLY A 41 -0.70 -21.18 -15.27
CA GLY A 41 -2.11 -21.31 -15.63
C GLY A 41 -2.91 -20.12 -15.12
N ASP A 42 -3.85 -20.38 -14.23
CA ASP A 42 -4.58 -19.33 -13.49
C ASP A 42 -3.87 -19.03 -12.17
N ILE A 43 -3.60 -17.75 -11.94
CA ILE A 43 -3.00 -17.26 -10.69
C ILE A 43 -4.14 -16.92 -9.74
N HIS A 44 -4.16 -17.58 -8.58
CA HIS A 44 -5.15 -17.39 -7.52
C HIS A 44 -4.54 -17.08 -6.15
N ASP A 45 -3.23 -16.90 -6.08
CA ASP A 45 -2.48 -16.54 -4.86
C ASP A 45 -1.13 -15.94 -5.25
N TYR A 46 -0.38 -15.43 -4.26
CA TYR A 46 0.97 -14.95 -4.49
C TYR A 46 1.88 -16.08 -5.04
N VAL A 47 2.49 -15.84 -6.19
CA VAL A 47 3.41 -16.79 -6.83
C VAL A 47 4.85 -16.70 -6.29
N LYS A 48 5.12 -15.72 -5.43
CA LYS A 48 6.40 -15.53 -4.74
C LYS A 48 6.17 -15.07 -3.31
N GLU A 49 6.85 -15.72 -2.37
CA GLU A 49 6.95 -15.25 -1.00
C GLU A 49 8.07 -14.23 -0.87
N PHE A 50 7.82 -13.14 -0.16
CA PHE A 50 8.81 -12.12 0.19
C PHE A 50 9.02 -12.15 1.70
N LYS A 51 10.27 -12.13 2.15
CA LYS A 51 10.60 -11.98 3.56
C LYS A 51 10.07 -10.64 4.11
N ASN A 52 10.31 -9.57 3.39
CA ASN A 52 9.63 -8.29 3.48
C ASN A 52 9.45 -7.77 2.06
N PHE A 53 8.31 -7.17 1.77
CA PHE A 53 8.04 -6.59 0.47
C PHE A 53 8.55 -5.15 0.46
N ALA A 54 9.64 -4.92 -0.29
CA ALA A 54 10.12 -3.58 -0.56
C ALA A 54 9.25 -2.95 -1.66
N ALA A 55 8.75 -1.77 -1.38
CA ALA A 55 7.94 -1.01 -2.32
C ALA A 55 8.76 -0.62 -3.56
N ASP A 56 8.12 -0.71 -4.71
CA ASP A 56 8.56 -0.14 -5.97
C ASP A 56 8.00 1.28 -6.16
N ASP A 57 8.06 1.80 -7.39
CA ASP A 57 7.54 3.12 -7.69
C ASP A 57 6.02 3.23 -7.53
N ASP A 58 5.27 2.14 -7.80
CA ASP A 58 3.81 2.07 -7.63
C ASP A 58 3.34 2.40 -6.22
N ALA A 59 4.07 1.96 -5.20
CA ALA A 59 3.74 2.26 -3.82
C ALA A 59 4.46 3.50 -3.29
N ASN A 60 5.72 3.75 -3.70
CA ASN A 60 6.48 4.93 -3.29
C ASN A 60 5.85 6.23 -3.78
N GLY A 61 5.44 6.29 -5.05
CA GLY A 61 4.84 7.49 -5.65
C GLY A 61 3.61 7.97 -4.88
N PRO A 62 2.57 7.15 -4.70
CA PRO A 62 1.38 7.52 -3.92
C PRO A 62 1.67 7.98 -2.49
N VAL A 63 2.65 7.37 -1.81
CA VAL A 63 3.03 7.74 -0.44
C VAL A 63 3.74 9.09 -0.40
N PHE A 64 4.79 9.25 -1.19
CA PHE A 64 5.66 10.43 -1.06
C PHE A 64 5.17 11.67 -1.80
N PHE A 65 4.41 11.51 -2.89
CA PHE A 65 3.91 12.69 -3.61
C PHE A 65 2.73 13.36 -2.91
N LEU A 66 1.95 12.59 -2.16
CA LEU A 66 0.89 13.13 -1.30
C LEU A 66 1.47 14.08 -0.22
N ARG A 67 2.76 13.98 0.08
CA ARG A 67 3.45 14.88 1.01
C ARG A 67 3.42 16.36 0.57
N ALA A 68 3.17 16.63 -0.70
CA ALA A 68 2.90 17.99 -1.18
C ALA A 68 1.77 18.68 -0.39
N LEU A 69 0.77 17.91 0.08
CA LEU A 69 -0.33 18.40 0.89
C LEU A 69 -0.07 18.30 2.39
N LEU A 70 0.77 17.35 2.82
CA LEU A 70 1.06 17.11 4.23
C LEU A 70 2.09 18.10 4.79
N ASP A 71 3.16 18.36 4.04
CA ASP A 71 4.28 19.17 4.50
C ASP A 71 4.03 20.67 4.34
N ASP A 72 3.40 21.09 3.25
CA ASP A 72 3.27 22.50 2.89
C ASP A 72 1.95 23.15 3.37
N ALA A 73 1.05 22.40 4.04
CA ALA A 73 -0.23 22.89 4.55
C ALA A 73 -0.93 23.86 3.56
N VAL A 74 -1.16 23.39 2.33
CA VAL A 74 -1.60 24.25 1.21
C VAL A 74 -3.03 24.73 1.44
N ASP A 75 -3.20 26.00 1.82
CA ASP A 75 -4.50 26.67 1.97
C ASP A 75 -5.02 27.33 0.69
N ARG A 76 -4.48 26.94 -0.44
CA ARG A 76 -4.81 27.38 -1.81
C ARG A 76 -4.97 26.18 -2.73
N PRO A 77 -5.49 26.36 -3.94
CA PRO A 77 -5.51 25.27 -4.94
C PRO A 77 -4.11 24.67 -5.16
N LEU A 78 -4.06 23.34 -5.22
CA LEU A 78 -2.83 22.60 -5.50
C LEU A 78 -2.30 22.95 -6.89
N GLU A 79 -1.00 23.22 -6.99
CA GLU A 79 -0.30 23.49 -8.24
C GLU A 79 0.73 22.39 -8.54
N PRO A 80 1.06 22.14 -9.84
CA PRO A 80 2.08 21.14 -10.20
C PRO A 80 3.42 21.34 -9.50
N GLN A 81 3.81 22.59 -9.24
CA GLN A 81 5.05 22.91 -8.55
C GLN A 81 5.06 22.49 -7.08
N ASP A 82 3.91 22.37 -6.44
CA ASP A 82 3.81 21.84 -5.06
C ASP A 82 4.19 20.36 -5.03
N VAL A 83 3.67 19.60 -5.98
CA VAL A 83 4.02 18.18 -6.13
C VAL A 83 5.48 18.01 -6.58
N ALA A 84 5.95 18.86 -7.48
CA ALA A 84 7.37 18.86 -7.90
C ALA A 84 8.34 19.08 -6.72
N ARG A 85 7.96 19.91 -5.74
CA ARG A 85 8.75 20.06 -4.50
C ARG A 85 8.80 18.76 -3.70
N ALA A 86 7.69 18.03 -3.60
CA ALA A 86 7.70 16.72 -2.94
C ALA A 86 8.63 15.73 -3.67
N TRP A 87 8.62 15.71 -4.99
CA TRP A 87 9.59 14.91 -5.77
C TRP A 87 11.03 15.25 -5.39
N LEU A 88 11.40 16.53 -5.40
CA LEU A 88 12.76 16.96 -5.07
C LEU A 88 13.14 16.74 -3.60
N ASN A 89 12.16 16.75 -2.69
CA ASN A 89 12.39 16.56 -1.27
C ASN A 89 12.52 15.08 -0.87
N TYR A 90 11.88 14.15 -1.59
CA TYR A 90 11.79 12.76 -1.19
C TYR A 90 12.49 11.77 -2.13
N ALA A 91 12.82 12.17 -3.37
CA ALA A 91 13.56 11.34 -4.30
C ALA A 91 15.02 11.78 -4.43
N ARG A 92 15.90 10.80 -4.65
CA ARG A 92 17.30 11.03 -4.99
C ARG A 92 17.72 10.08 -6.09
N GLU A 93 18.35 10.62 -7.13
CA GLU A 93 18.80 9.85 -8.28
C GLU A 93 19.67 8.65 -7.86
N GLY A 94 19.38 7.49 -8.41
CA GLY A 94 20.10 6.25 -8.16
C GLY A 94 19.82 5.59 -6.80
N VAL A 95 18.90 6.14 -5.99
CA VAL A 95 18.52 5.58 -4.69
C VAL A 95 17.01 5.56 -4.57
N GLY A 96 16.43 4.36 -4.47
CA GLY A 96 15.01 4.15 -4.21
C GLY A 96 14.06 4.79 -5.23
N MET A 97 12.81 4.84 -4.90
CA MET A 97 11.71 5.63 -5.42
C MET A 97 11.24 5.27 -6.84
N PHE A 98 12.10 5.34 -7.87
CA PHE A 98 11.77 5.18 -9.28
C PHE A 98 12.65 4.16 -9.99
N TRP A 99 12.21 3.76 -11.18
CA TRP A 99 13.09 3.15 -12.16
C TRP A 99 14.02 4.21 -12.77
N TRP A 100 15.29 4.17 -12.45
CA TRP A 100 16.32 5.13 -12.89
C TRP A 100 16.97 4.71 -14.22
N GLY A 101 16.17 4.56 -15.27
CA GLY A 101 16.63 4.10 -16.60
C GLY A 101 17.46 5.11 -17.41
N GLY A 102 17.53 6.36 -16.97
CA GLY A 102 18.24 7.44 -17.64
C GLY A 102 17.34 8.47 -18.31
N TYR A 103 17.93 9.63 -18.64
CA TYR A 103 17.25 10.71 -19.36
C TYR A 103 16.82 10.24 -20.76
N GLY A 104 15.57 10.50 -21.12
CA GLY A 104 15.00 10.09 -22.40
C GLY A 104 14.64 8.60 -22.49
N ILE A 105 14.78 7.83 -21.40
CA ILE A 105 14.43 6.41 -21.30
C ILE A 105 13.36 6.20 -20.21
N SER A 106 13.63 6.59 -18.96
CA SER A 106 12.64 6.64 -17.89
C SER A 106 11.95 7.99 -17.87
N THR A 107 10.62 7.99 -17.81
CA THR A 107 9.82 9.22 -17.71
C THR A 107 10.11 9.97 -16.41
N GLU A 108 10.16 9.23 -15.30
CA GLU A 108 10.40 9.74 -13.95
C GLU A 108 11.80 10.34 -13.84
N HIS A 109 12.81 9.62 -14.31
CA HIS A 109 14.19 10.09 -14.32
C HIS A 109 14.32 11.37 -15.16
N THR A 110 13.69 11.40 -16.33
CA THR A 110 13.70 12.57 -17.23
C THR A 110 13.06 13.78 -16.55
N ALA A 111 11.87 13.62 -15.96
CA ALA A 111 11.16 14.69 -15.25
C ALA A 111 11.96 15.20 -14.04
N TYR A 112 12.52 14.29 -13.24
CA TYR A 112 13.34 14.60 -12.08
C TYR A 112 14.59 15.44 -12.48
N LEU A 113 15.28 15.05 -13.54
CA LEU A 113 16.45 15.81 -14.03
C LEU A 113 16.05 17.17 -14.62
N ASN A 114 14.89 17.26 -15.28
CA ASN A 114 14.33 18.53 -15.72
C ASN A 114 14.09 19.47 -14.53
N LEU A 115 13.44 18.98 -13.48
CA LEU A 115 13.20 19.73 -12.24
C LEU A 115 14.52 20.19 -11.61
N LYS A 116 15.51 19.31 -11.49
CA LYS A 116 16.84 19.65 -10.97
C LYS A 116 17.57 20.68 -11.81
N SER A 117 17.32 20.72 -13.11
CA SER A 117 17.89 21.70 -14.04
C SER A 117 17.13 23.03 -14.07
N GLY A 118 16.08 23.18 -13.21
CA GLY A 118 15.31 24.40 -13.11
C GLY A 118 14.15 24.51 -14.11
N ILE A 119 13.79 23.43 -14.80
CA ILE A 119 12.60 23.38 -15.65
C ILE A 119 11.41 23.09 -14.74
N PRO A 120 10.49 24.05 -14.52
CA PRO A 120 9.42 23.89 -13.54
C PRO A 120 8.33 22.94 -14.05
N ALA A 121 7.55 22.35 -13.12
CA ALA A 121 6.31 21.68 -13.47
C ALA A 121 5.21 22.72 -13.84
N PRO A 122 4.35 22.43 -14.82
CA PRO A 122 4.21 21.15 -15.55
C PRO A 122 5.14 21.03 -16.78
N GLN A 123 5.99 22.01 -17.06
CA GLN A 123 6.88 21.93 -18.24
C GLN A 123 7.82 20.74 -18.16
N SER A 124 8.27 20.36 -16.94
CA SER A 124 9.18 19.23 -16.70
C SER A 124 8.69 17.89 -17.29
N GLY A 125 7.36 17.66 -17.31
CA GLY A 125 6.71 16.46 -17.83
C GLY A 125 6.09 16.61 -19.22
N SER A 126 6.11 17.80 -19.81
CA SER A 126 5.32 18.10 -21.01
C SER A 126 5.80 17.37 -22.27
N ILE A 127 4.87 17.07 -23.17
CA ILE A 127 5.15 16.55 -24.54
C ILE A 127 6.12 17.47 -25.27
N ARG A 128 5.98 18.78 -25.08
CA ARG A 128 6.87 19.76 -25.71
C ARG A 128 8.34 19.60 -25.27
N GLN A 129 8.55 19.28 -23.98
CA GLN A 129 9.88 19.13 -23.39
C GLN A 129 10.49 17.76 -23.71
N ASN A 130 9.70 16.68 -23.56
CA ASN A 130 10.21 15.32 -23.50
C ASN A 130 9.81 14.45 -24.72
N GLY A 131 8.88 14.92 -25.54
CA GLY A 131 8.27 14.13 -26.61
C GLY A 131 7.10 13.27 -26.12
N LYS A 132 6.23 12.89 -27.08
CA LYS A 132 4.97 12.18 -26.77
C LYS A 132 5.18 10.81 -26.14
N THR A 133 6.11 10.01 -26.66
CA THR A 133 6.40 8.67 -26.14
C THR A 133 6.79 8.72 -24.67
N MET A 134 7.64 9.70 -24.29
CA MET A 134 8.08 9.85 -22.92
C MET A 134 6.97 10.32 -21.98
N ALA A 135 6.15 11.25 -22.44
CA ALA A 135 5.10 11.85 -21.63
C ALA A 135 3.85 10.96 -21.45
N GLU A 136 3.69 9.88 -22.24
CA GLU A 136 2.54 9.01 -22.23
C GLU A 136 2.85 7.58 -21.72
N GLN A 137 3.82 7.45 -20.79
CA GLN A 137 4.07 6.18 -20.11
C GLN A 137 3.14 5.99 -18.90
N ILE A 138 3.13 4.80 -18.32
CA ILE A 138 2.16 4.38 -17.31
C ILE A 138 2.25 5.15 -15.99
N GLY A 139 3.41 5.69 -15.64
CA GLY A 139 3.60 6.45 -14.40
C GLY A 139 2.57 7.55 -14.15
N GLY A 140 1.93 8.04 -15.23
CA GLY A 140 0.84 9.00 -15.13
C GLY A 140 -0.40 8.49 -14.39
N GLN A 141 -0.65 7.18 -14.39
CA GLN A 141 -1.81 6.59 -13.72
C GLN A 141 -1.48 5.82 -12.43
N ILE A 142 -0.21 5.56 -12.12
CA ILE A 142 0.16 4.76 -10.94
C ILE A 142 0.58 5.61 -9.73
N PHE A 143 1.05 6.84 -9.93
CA PHE A 143 1.48 7.70 -8.81
C PHE A 143 0.34 8.51 -8.18
N ILE A 144 -0.92 8.12 -8.41
CA ILE A 144 -2.06 8.99 -8.17
C ILE A 144 -3.16 8.39 -7.29
N ASP A 145 -3.10 7.14 -6.90
CA ASP A 145 -4.19 6.46 -6.18
C ASP A 145 -4.58 7.23 -4.90
N THR A 146 -3.61 7.72 -4.14
CA THR A 146 -3.85 8.50 -2.92
C THR A 146 -4.56 9.83 -3.20
N TRP A 147 -4.40 10.41 -4.40
CA TRP A 147 -5.14 11.62 -4.81
C TRP A 147 -6.64 11.34 -5.01
N GLY A 148 -6.97 10.12 -5.44
CA GLY A 148 -8.35 9.62 -5.43
C GLY A 148 -8.86 9.39 -4.01
N LEU A 149 -8.05 8.76 -3.15
CA LEU A 149 -8.43 8.43 -1.77
C LEU A 149 -8.71 9.66 -0.90
N VAL A 150 -8.04 10.79 -1.11
CA VAL A 150 -8.29 12.04 -0.35
C VAL A 150 -9.47 12.85 -0.86
N ASN A 151 -10.15 12.39 -1.92
CA ASN A 151 -11.29 13.08 -2.54
C ASN A 151 -12.55 12.20 -2.62
N PRO A 152 -13.00 11.56 -1.51
CA PRO A 152 -14.12 10.62 -1.53
C PRO A 152 -15.42 11.27 -2.03
N GLY A 153 -16.12 10.61 -2.96
CA GLY A 153 -17.39 11.07 -3.53
C GLY A 153 -17.29 12.36 -4.36
N ALA A 154 -16.08 12.77 -4.75
CA ALA A 154 -15.85 13.98 -5.54
C ALA A 154 -14.99 13.69 -6.80
N PRO A 155 -15.52 12.93 -7.80
CA PRO A 155 -14.75 12.46 -8.95
C PRO A 155 -14.05 13.58 -9.73
N GLN A 156 -14.73 14.70 -9.99
CA GLN A 156 -14.13 15.83 -10.71
C GLN A 156 -12.94 16.43 -9.95
N ARG A 157 -13.09 16.68 -8.64
CA ARG A 157 -12.00 17.21 -7.81
C ARG A 157 -10.83 16.21 -7.73
N ALA A 158 -11.13 14.92 -7.61
CA ALA A 158 -10.12 13.87 -7.65
C ALA A 158 -9.35 13.87 -8.99
N ALA A 159 -10.06 13.98 -10.12
CA ALA A 159 -9.47 14.08 -11.45
C ALA A 159 -8.55 15.30 -11.58
N ASP A 160 -8.95 16.46 -11.08
CA ASP A 160 -8.17 17.70 -11.14
C ASP A 160 -6.89 17.60 -10.27
N TYR A 161 -6.98 16.97 -9.08
CA TYR A 161 -5.80 16.66 -8.24
C TYR A 161 -4.86 15.66 -8.93
N GLY A 162 -5.41 14.58 -9.49
CA GLY A 162 -4.63 13.61 -10.27
C GLY A 162 -3.93 14.25 -11.47
N GLN A 163 -4.62 15.10 -12.23
CA GLN A 163 -4.03 15.87 -13.32
C GLN A 163 -2.86 16.73 -12.84
N THR A 164 -3.05 17.46 -11.74
CA THR A 164 -2.02 18.34 -11.17
C THR A 164 -0.79 17.52 -10.77
N ALA A 165 -0.99 16.39 -10.09
CA ALA A 165 0.09 15.51 -9.66
C ALA A 165 0.83 14.86 -10.84
N ALA A 166 0.10 14.30 -11.79
CA ALA A 166 0.70 13.62 -12.95
C ALA A 166 1.44 14.58 -13.89
N SER A 167 1.02 15.85 -13.98
CA SER A 167 1.63 16.84 -14.87
C SER A 167 3.09 17.20 -14.52
N VAL A 168 3.59 16.77 -13.38
CA VAL A 168 5.01 16.92 -13.00
C VAL A 168 5.90 16.14 -13.97
N SER A 169 5.44 14.98 -14.44
CA SER A 169 6.24 14.04 -15.25
C SER A 169 5.56 13.64 -16.57
N HIS A 170 4.25 13.81 -16.69
CA HIS A 170 3.43 13.31 -17.80
C HIS A 170 2.61 14.41 -18.46
N ASP A 171 2.11 14.11 -19.66
CA ASP A 171 1.24 15.00 -20.44
C ASP A 171 0.32 14.12 -21.36
N GLY A 172 -0.67 14.72 -22.01
CA GLY A 172 -1.56 14.04 -22.94
C GLY A 172 -2.25 12.84 -22.27
N ASN A 173 -2.18 11.66 -22.92
CA ASN A 173 -2.82 10.45 -22.38
C ASN A 173 -2.27 10.01 -21.01
N GLY A 174 -1.02 10.35 -20.68
CA GLY A 174 -0.45 10.11 -19.34
C GLY A 174 -1.25 10.82 -18.24
N VAL A 175 -1.61 12.08 -18.46
CA VAL A 175 -2.47 12.84 -17.55
C VAL A 175 -3.93 12.37 -17.58
N TYR A 176 -4.42 11.94 -18.73
CA TYR A 176 -5.79 11.41 -18.81
C TYR A 176 -5.96 10.13 -18.00
N GLY A 177 -4.93 9.28 -17.93
CA GLY A 177 -4.93 8.12 -17.04
C GLY A 177 -5.08 8.52 -15.57
N ALA A 178 -4.37 9.55 -15.12
CA ALA A 178 -4.51 10.09 -13.77
C ALA A 178 -5.94 10.58 -13.47
N ARG A 179 -6.52 11.33 -14.38
CA ARG A 179 -7.90 11.82 -14.27
C ARG A 179 -8.89 10.68 -14.11
N PHE A 180 -8.77 9.65 -14.99
CA PHE A 180 -9.64 8.48 -14.95
C PHE A 180 -9.52 7.72 -13.61
N MET A 181 -8.31 7.35 -13.22
CA MET A 181 -8.08 6.53 -12.01
C MET A 181 -8.52 7.26 -10.75
N CYS A 182 -8.15 8.53 -10.58
CA CYS A 182 -8.58 9.32 -9.41
C CYS A 182 -10.10 9.47 -9.33
N ALA A 183 -10.77 9.73 -10.44
CA ALA A 183 -12.22 9.84 -10.48
C ALA A 183 -12.92 8.51 -10.17
N ALA A 184 -12.40 7.40 -10.72
CA ALA A 184 -12.90 6.05 -10.45
C ALA A 184 -12.76 5.69 -8.96
N ILE A 185 -11.58 5.92 -8.35
CA ILE A 185 -11.36 5.71 -6.91
C ILE A 185 -12.32 6.58 -6.07
N ALA A 186 -12.45 7.86 -6.41
CA ALA A 186 -13.37 8.76 -5.70
C ALA A 186 -14.83 8.31 -5.78
N LYS A 187 -15.26 7.79 -6.95
CA LYS A 187 -16.62 7.25 -7.13
C LYS A 187 -16.84 5.93 -6.40
N ALA A 188 -15.83 5.08 -6.28
CA ALA A 188 -15.89 3.81 -5.56
C ALA A 188 -16.24 3.97 -4.06
N PHE A 189 -16.03 5.15 -3.48
CA PHE A 189 -16.51 5.45 -2.13
C PHE A 189 -18.04 5.46 -1.99
N GLU A 190 -18.75 5.70 -3.08
CA GLU A 190 -20.22 5.83 -3.10
C GLU A 190 -20.92 4.55 -3.56
N THR A 191 -20.30 3.76 -4.43
CA THR A 191 -20.95 2.60 -5.07
C THR A 191 -19.95 1.46 -5.28
N GLY A 192 -20.46 0.23 -5.31
CA GLY A 192 -19.73 -0.97 -5.78
C GLY A 192 -20.07 -1.34 -7.23
N ASP A 193 -20.90 -0.55 -7.92
CA ASP A 193 -21.26 -0.78 -9.31
C ASP A 193 -20.12 -0.36 -10.24
N ILE A 194 -19.54 -1.32 -10.94
CA ILE A 194 -18.36 -1.10 -11.81
C ILE A 194 -18.71 -0.19 -12.99
N ASP A 195 -19.90 -0.29 -13.54
CA ASP A 195 -20.31 0.57 -14.65
C ASP A 195 -20.42 2.04 -14.20
N GLU A 196 -20.97 2.31 -13.02
CA GLU A 196 -21.00 3.67 -12.45
C GLU A 196 -19.59 4.22 -12.14
N ILE A 197 -18.69 3.38 -11.65
CA ILE A 197 -17.30 3.74 -11.34
C ILE A 197 -16.56 4.09 -12.64
N VAL A 198 -16.67 3.24 -13.65
CA VAL A 198 -16.06 3.46 -14.97
C VAL A 198 -16.63 4.70 -15.64
N ASP A 199 -17.94 4.90 -15.59
CA ASP A 199 -18.60 6.09 -16.16
C ASP A 199 -18.13 7.38 -15.50
N ALA A 200 -17.89 7.37 -14.18
CA ALA A 200 -17.34 8.52 -13.48
C ALA A 200 -15.93 8.86 -13.98
N GLY A 201 -15.06 7.87 -14.14
CA GLY A 201 -13.74 8.06 -14.74
C GLY A 201 -13.78 8.58 -16.17
N LEU A 202 -14.61 7.97 -17.02
CA LEU A 202 -14.75 8.38 -18.42
C LEU A 202 -15.27 9.82 -18.57
N ARG A 203 -16.15 10.29 -17.69
CA ARG A 203 -16.66 11.68 -17.74
C ARG A 203 -15.57 12.73 -17.59
N GLU A 204 -14.48 12.40 -16.90
CA GLU A 204 -13.37 13.31 -16.65
C GLU A 204 -12.34 13.35 -17.80
N LEU A 205 -12.56 12.60 -18.86
CA LEU A 205 -11.70 12.56 -20.04
C LEU A 205 -12.23 13.46 -21.16
N PRO A 206 -11.36 14.02 -22.02
CA PRO A 206 -11.79 14.66 -23.26
C PRO A 206 -12.67 13.74 -24.10
N GLU A 207 -13.63 14.30 -24.84
CA GLU A 207 -14.51 13.54 -25.73
C GLU A 207 -13.72 12.73 -26.78
N VAL A 208 -12.59 13.29 -27.24
CA VAL A 208 -11.72 12.67 -28.24
C VAL A 208 -10.31 12.57 -27.68
N CYS A 209 -9.93 11.38 -27.23
CA CYS A 209 -8.56 11.02 -26.85
C CYS A 209 -8.34 9.52 -26.98
N THR A 210 -7.08 9.11 -27.13
CA THR A 210 -6.73 7.69 -27.32
C THR A 210 -7.03 6.86 -26.06
N TYR A 211 -6.84 7.42 -24.86
CA TYR A 211 -7.16 6.77 -23.60
C TYR A 211 -8.65 6.39 -23.51
N ARG A 212 -9.55 7.32 -23.85
CA ARG A 212 -11.00 7.02 -23.95
C ARG A 212 -11.27 5.93 -24.99
N SER A 213 -10.63 6.02 -26.15
CA SER A 213 -10.87 5.09 -27.26
C SER A 213 -10.57 3.65 -26.90
N VAL A 214 -9.45 3.37 -26.19
CA VAL A 214 -9.15 2.00 -25.75
C VAL A 214 -10.14 1.52 -24.68
N MET A 215 -10.53 2.38 -23.74
CA MET A 215 -11.51 2.04 -22.71
C MET A 215 -12.86 1.66 -23.31
N GLU A 216 -13.34 2.45 -24.26
CA GLU A 216 -14.62 2.21 -24.97
C GLU A 216 -14.56 0.98 -25.88
N ALA A 217 -13.42 0.70 -26.50
CA ALA A 217 -13.21 -0.52 -27.29
C ALA A 217 -13.31 -1.78 -26.43
N VAL A 218 -12.67 -1.79 -25.27
CA VAL A 218 -12.75 -2.90 -24.30
C VAL A 218 -14.19 -3.06 -23.79
N ARG A 219 -14.86 -1.95 -23.45
CA ARG A 219 -16.27 -1.98 -22.99
C ARG A 219 -17.22 -2.53 -24.04
N ALA A 220 -17.03 -2.13 -25.29
CA ALA A 220 -17.84 -2.64 -26.42
C ALA A 220 -17.60 -4.14 -26.63
N PHE A 221 -16.35 -4.58 -26.53
CA PHE A 221 -16.00 -5.99 -26.66
C PHE A 221 -16.61 -6.82 -25.52
N HIS A 222 -16.49 -6.37 -24.27
CA HIS A 222 -17.10 -7.05 -23.11
C HIS A 222 -18.61 -7.22 -23.25
N LYS A 223 -19.32 -6.20 -23.75
CA LYS A 223 -20.77 -6.30 -24.00
C LYS A 223 -21.13 -7.40 -25.02
N ALA A 224 -20.26 -7.65 -26.00
CA ALA A 224 -20.48 -8.67 -27.03
C ALA A 224 -19.95 -10.05 -26.60
N HIS A 225 -18.95 -10.11 -25.72
CA HIS A 225 -18.23 -11.32 -25.31
C HIS A 225 -17.96 -11.30 -23.78
N PRO A 226 -18.98 -11.44 -22.93
CA PRO A 226 -18.83 -11.26 -21.47
C PRO A 226 -18.20 -12.45 -20.75
N GLU A 227 -18.06 -13.62 -21.38
CA GLU A 227 -17.73 -14.86 -20.70
C GLU A 227 -16.23 -15.03 -20.45
N ASN A 228 -15.36 -14.55 -21.38
CA ASN A 228 -13.95 -14.89 -21.39
C ASN A 228 -13.06 -13.64 -21.58
N TRP A 229 -12.40 -13.20 -20.51
CA TRP A 229 -11.48 -12.07 -20.56
C TRP A 229 -10.27 -12.31 -21.48
N ARG A 230 -9.88 -13.58 -21.71
CA ARG A 230 -8.73 -13.92 -22.55
C ARG A 230 -8.98 -13.57 -24.02
N ASP A 231 -10.24 -13.66 -24.47
CA ASP A 231 -10.63 -13.20 -25.81
C ASP A 231 -10.51 -11.68 -25.94
N CYS A 232 -10.77 -10.95 -24.86
CA CYS A 232 -10.55 -9.51 -24.80
C CYS A 232 -9.04 -9.16 -24.80
N MET A 233 -8.22 -9.98 -24.18
CA MET A 233 -6.77 -9.81 -24.24
C MET A 233 -6.22 -9.98 -25.65
N GLU A 234 -6.76 -10.89 -26.46
CA GLU A 234 -6.43 -11.04 -27.88
C GLU A 234 -6.80 -9.77 -28.70
N LEU A 235 -7.93 -9.14 -28.36
CA LEU A 235 -8.27 -7.82 -28.94
C LEU A 235 -7.19 -6.78 -28.60
N LEU A 236 -6.75 -6.73 -27.33
CA LEU A 236 -5.74 -5.78 -26.89
C LEU A 236 -4.40 -6.01 -27.60
N PHE A 237 -3.94 -7.26 -27.73
CA PHE A 237 -2.73 -7.58 -28.50
C PHE A 237 -2.85 -7.14 -29.94
N ARG A 238 -3.99 -7.41 -30.60
CA ARG A 238 -4.18 -7.12 -32.02
C ARG A 238 -4.24 -5.62 -32.31
N ASP A 239 -4.98 -4.84 -31.49
CA ASP A 239 -5.38 -3.47 -31.83
C ASP A 239 -4.68 -2.40 -30.97
N TRP A 240 -4.22 -2.73 -29.75
CA TRP A 240 -3.77 -1.78 -28.73
C TRP A 240 -2.42 -2.14 -28.07
N GLY A 241 -1.65 -3.06 -28.62
CA GLY A 241 -0.43 -3.57 -28.02
C GLY A 241 0.78 -2.62 -28.09
N TYR A 242 1.86 -2.98 -27.41
CA TYR A 242 3.13 -2.21 -27.38
C TYR A 242 3.83 -2.11 -28.74
N ASP A 243 3.47 -2.92 -29.72
CA ASP A 243 3.88 -2.77 -31.13
C ASP A 243 3.34 -1.49 -31.79
N LYS A 244 2.27 -0.92 -31.24
CA LYS A 244 1.61 0.31 -31.73
C LYS A 244 1.89 1.53 -30.84
N TYR A 245 2.17 1.29 -29.58
CA TYR A 245 2.40 2.33 -28.58
C TYR A 245 3.82 2.19 -28.01
N PRO A 246 4.79 2.95 -28.55
CA PRO A 246 6.18 2.78 -28.19
C PRO A 246 6.52 3.29 -26.79
N GLY A 247 7.58 2.77 -26.23
CA GLY A 247 8.09 3.09 -24.89
C GLY A 247 8.33 1.83 -24.09
N VAL A 248 8.66 2.00 -22.81
CA VAL A 248 8.90 0.87 -21.90
C VAL A 248 7.57 0.27 -21.46
N CYS A 249 6.66 1.12 -20.98
CA CYS A 249 5.32 0.75 -20.47
C CYS A 249 4.32 1.84 -20.88
N HIS A 250 3.88 1.85 -22.15
CA HIS A 250 2.96 2.89 -22.61
C HIS A 250 1.60 2.77 -21.92
N ILE A 251 1.02 3.91 -21.52
CA ILE A 251 -0.22 3.95 -20.74
C ILE A 251 -1.44 3.34 -21.47
N ILE A 252 -1.51 3.42 -22.80
CA ILE A 252 -2.70 2.97 -23.58
C ILE A 252 -2.95 1.45 -23.49
N PRO A 253 -1.95 0.57 -23.74
CA PRO A 253 -2.13 -0.87 -23.53
C PRO A 253 -2.57 -1.20 -22.10
N ASN A 254 -1.96 -0.55 -21.14
CA ASN A 254 -2.22 -0.78 -19.71
C ASN A 254 -3.60 -0.28 -19.25
N ALA A 255 -4.08 0.86 -19.80
CA ALA A 255 -5.46 1.30 -19.62
C ALA A 255 -6.47 0.26 -20.11
N GLY A 256 -6.19 -0.37 -21.25
CA GLY A 256 -7.01 -1.48 -21.78
C GLY A 256 -7.05 -2.67 -20.82
N VAL A 257 -5.91 -3.05 -20.22
CA VAL A 257 -5.85 -4.13 -19.22
C VAL A 257 -6.64 -3.78 -17.98
N CYS A 258 -6.48 -2.56 -17.43
CA CYS A 258 -7.25 -2.12 -16.26
C CYS A 258 -8.76 -2.17 -16.53
N MET A 259 -9.20 -1.66 -17.68
CA MET A 259 -10.60 -1.71 -18.06
C MET A 259 -11.14 -3.14 -18.23
N MET A 260 -10.37 -4.01 -18.86
CA MET A 260 -10.68 -5.43 -18.99
C MET A 260 -10.83 -6.08 -17.62
N ALA A 261 -9.87 -5.87 -16.72
CA ALA A 261 -9.90 -6.45 -15.37
C ALA A 261 -11.10 -5.96 -14.57
N LEU A 262 -11.43 -4.67 -14.61
CA LEU A 262 -12.61 -4.11 -13.93
C LEU A 262 -13.92 -4.75 -14.42
N LEU A 263 -14.11 -4.89 -15.74
CA LEU A 263 -15.34 -5.42 -16.31
C LEU A 263 -15.50 -6.93 -16.09
N TYR A 264 -14.45 -7.72 -16.38
CA TYR A 264 -14.50 -9.17 -16.26
C TYR A 264 -14.29 -9.67 -14.82
N GLY A 265 -13.85 -8.78 -13.91
CA GLY A 265 -13.76 -9.05 -12.48
C GLY A 265 -15.11 -9.12 -11.78
N GLU A 266 -16.19 -8.62 -12.42
CA GLU A 266 -17.57 -8.69 -11.92
C GLU A 266 -17.74 -8.10 -10.51
N GLY A 267 -16.97 -7.05 -10.15
CA GLY A 267 -16.99 -6.43 -8.84
C GLY A 267 -16.34 -7.28 -7.72
N LYS A 268 -15.67 -8.39 -8.05
CA LYS A 268 -14.93 -9.23 -7.11
C LYS A 268 -13.47 -8.81 -7.07
N PHE A 269 -12.98 -8.49 -5.88
CA PHE A 269 -11.63 -8.01 -5.68
C PHE A 269 -10.58 -8.99 -6.23
N ASP A 270 -10.61 -10.24 -5.77
CA ASP A 270 -9.66 -11.29 -6.13
C ASP A 270 -9.62 -11.51 -7.65
N ARG A 271 -10.78 -11.75 -8.26
CA ARG A 271 -10.86 -11.96 -9.71
C ARG A 271 -10.31 -10.78 -10.51
N THR A 272 -10.55 -9.55 -10.06
CA THR A 272 -10.09 -8.34 -10.76
C THR A 272 -8.57 -8.22 -10.73
N VAL A 273 -7.93 -8.35 -9.56
CA VAL A 273 -6.46 -8.24 -9.46
C VAL A 273 -5.76 -9.44 -10.10
N GLU A 274 -6.35 -10.63 -10.04
CA GLU A 274 -5.84 -11.85 -10.68
C GLU A 274 -5.84 -11.70 -12.22
N ILE A 275 -6.92 -11.17 -12.82
CA ILE A 275 -6.99 -10.90 -14.28
C ILE A 275 -5.93 -9.88 -14.68
N ALA A 276 -5.79 -8.77 -13.96
CA ALA A 276 -4.78 -7.76 -14.24
C ALA A 276 -3.36 -8.33 -14.20
N THR A 277 -3.07 -9.18 -13.21
CA THR A 277 -1.78 -9.86 -13.06
C THR A 277 -1.53 -10.85 -14.21
N MET A 278 -2.53 -11.66 -14.58
CA MET A 278 -2.38 -12.68 -15.63
C MET A 278 -2.33 -12.10 -17.06
N ALA A 279 -2.75 -10.83 -17.23
CA ALA A 279 -2.72 -10.17 -18.53
C ALA A 279 -1.28 -9.94 -19.07
N GLY A 280 -0.28 -9.95 -18.20
CA GLY A 280 1.07 -9.57 -18.57
C GLY A 280 1.21 -8.06 -18.75
N TRP A 281 2.23 -7.62 -19.48
CA TRP A 281 2.65 -6.22 -19.62
C TRP A 281 3.10 -5.67 -18.26
N ASP A 282 2.49 -4.55 -17.81
CA ASP A 282 2.85 -3.93 -16.52
C ASP A 282 1.89 -4.43 -15.43
N THR A 283 2.21 -5.58 -14.85
CA THR A 283 1.25 -6.37 -14.06
C THR A 283 1.00 -5.81 -12.67
N ASP A 284 2.02 -5.29 -12.00
CA ASP A 284 1.93 -4.69 -10.67
C ASP A 284 1.22 -3.33 -10.71
N CYS A 285 1.60 -2.48 -11.67
CA CYS A 285 0.92 -1.22 -11.95
C CYS A 285 -0.58 -1.42 -12.20
N ASN A 286 -0.93 -2.32 -13.12
CA ASN A 286 -2.32 -2.57 -13.49
C ASN A 286 -3.11 -3.17 -12.32
N ALA A 287 -2.55 -4.18 -11.64
CA ALA A 287 -3.21 -4.81 -10.51
C ALA A 287 -3.31 -3.87 -9.29
N GLY A 288 -2.34 -3.00 -9.09
CA GLY A 288 -2.35 -1.95 -8.07
C GLY A 288 -3.51 -0.98 -8.27
N ASN A 289 -3.63 -0.40 -9.46
CA ASN A 289 -4.71 0.54 -9.79
C ASN A 289 -6.11 -0.09 -9.61
N VAL A 290 -6.36 -1.25 -10.20
CA VAL A 290 -7.68 -1.90 -10.05
C VAL A 290 -7.91 -2.40 -8.63
N GLY A 291 -6.85 -2.80 -7.94
CA GLY A 291 -6.88 -3.17 -6.53
C GLY A 291 -7.27 -2.01 -5.61
N SER A 292 -6.78 -0.79 -5.90
CA SER A 292 -7.20 0.44 -5.20
C SER A 292 -8.70 0.70 -5.38
N ILE A 293 -9.20 0.67 -6.61
CA ILE A 293 -10.62 0.87 -6.92
C ILE A 293 -11.50 -0.16 -6.22
N LEU A 294 -11.19 -1.46 -6.39
CA LEU A 294 -11.99 -2.54 -5.81
C LEU A 294 -11.86 -2.61 -4.29
N GLY A 295 -10.70 -2.27 -3.73
CA GLY A 295 -10.50 -2.17 -2.29
C GLY A 295 -11.44 -1.14 -1.65
N VAL A 296 -11.58 0.05 -2.27
CA VAL A 296 -12.56 1.07 -1.84
C VAL A 296 -14.00 0.59 -2.03
N ALA A 297 -14.31 0.01 -3.19
CA ALA A 297 -15.67 -0.39 -3.55
C ALA A 297 -16.21 -1.52 -2.65
N THR A 298 -15.40 -2.54 -2.39
CA THR A 298 -15.81 -3.76 -1.66
C THR A 298 -15.53 -3.69 -0.16
N GLY A 299 -14.68 -2.76 0.28
CA GLY A 299 -14.21 -2.66 1.65
C GLY A 299 -13.30 -3.83 2.06
N ILE A 300 -12.82 -3.80 3.31
CA ILE A 300 -11.86 -4.79 3.80
C ILE A 300 -12.38 -6.23 3.78
N THR A 301 -13.69 -6.41 3.94
CA THR A 301 -14.33 -7.74 3.90
C THR A 301 -14.39 -8.34 2.50
N GLY A 302 -14.27 -7.53 1.46
CA GLY A 302 -14.21 -7.96 0.07
C GLY A 302 -12.82 -8.44 -0.36
N ILE A 303 -11.78 -8.16 0.43
CA ILE A 303 -10.41 -8.59 0.14
C ILE A 303 -10.13 -9.91 0.87
N PRO A 304 -9.83 -11.02 0.16
CA PRO A 304 -9.56 -12.30 0.80
C PRO A 304 -8.35 -12.25 1.74
N ARG A 305 -8.46 -12.89 2.90
CA ARG A 305 -7.40 -12.93 3.93
C ARG A 305 -6.06 -13.45 3.42
N LYS A 306 -6.06 -14.41 2.47
CA LYS A 306 -4.83 -14.92 1.84
C LYS A 306 -3.95 -13.83 1.22
N TYR A 307 -4.56 -12.71 0.78
CA TYR A 307 -3.84 -11.56 0.25
C TYR A 307 -3.45 -10.54 1.34
N LEU A 308 -4.27 -10.39 2.38
CA LEU A 308 -4.01 -9.43 3.46
C LEU A 308 -2.93 -9.90 4.43
N ASP A 309 -2.98 -11.19 4.83
CA ASP A 309 -2.09 -11.73 5.85
C ASP A 309 -0.60 -11.58 5.53
N PRO A 310 -0.14 -11.81 4.27
CA PRO A 310 1.27 -11.59 3.92
C PRO A 310 1.69 -10.12 3.87
N ILE A 311 0.77 -9.16 3.70
CA ILE A 311 1.04 -7.71 3.78
C ILE A 311 1.28 -7.30 5.23
N ASN A 312 0.48 -7.83 6.17
CA ASN A 312 0.58 -7.58 7.60
C ASN A 312 0.67 -6.09 7.97
N ASP A 313 -0.11 -5.24 7.29
CA ASP A 313 -0.16 -3.78 7.48
C ASP A 313 1.18 -3.04 7.32
N ALA A 314 2.14 -3.62 6.63
CA ALA A 314 3.46 -3.03 6.47
C ALA A 314 3.84 -2.79 5.02
N ILE A 315 4.40 -1.61 4.76
CA ILE A 315 5.13 -1.33 3.53
C ILE A 315 6.50 -0.81 3.91
N VAL A 316 7.51 -1.26 3.18
CA VAL A 316 8.87 -0.75 3.26
C VAL A 316 9.11 0.11 2.04
N CYS A 317 9.09 1.43 2.24
CA CYS A 317 9.30 2.42 1.19
C CYS A 317 10.79 2.72 0.95
N SER A 318 11.09 3.52 -0.06
CA SER A 318 12.46 3.81 -0.52
C SER A 318 12.73 5.29 -0.77
N GLY A 319 12.02 6.19 -0.08
CA GLY A 319 12.32 7.62 -0.08
C GLY A 319 13.64 7.93 0.67
N ILE A 320 14.12 9.15 0.57
CA ILE A 320 15.34 9.57 1.27
C ILE A 320 15.13 9.86 2.77
N SER A 321 13.89 9.97 3.22
CA SER A 321 13.54 10.13 4.63
C SER A 321 13.34 8.76 5.27
N GLY A 322 14.41 8.20 5.81
CA GLY A 322 14.49 6.80 6.24
C GLY A 322 13.45 6.35 7.26
N TYR A 323 12.94 7.25 8.13
CA TYR A 323 11.88 6.90 9.08
C TYR A 323 10.51 6.73 8.42
N LEU A 324 10.25 7.42 7.30
CA LEU A 324 9.02 7.28 6.52
C LEU A 324 9.00 5.99 5.69
N ASN A 325 10.15 5.34 5.54
CA ASN A 325 10.26 4.09 4.81
C ASN A 325 9.75 2.88 5.61
N ILE A 326 9.54 3.02 6.91
CA ILE A 326 8.90 2.00 7.76
C ILE A 326 7.46 2.42 7.97
N LEU A 327 6.60 2.05 7.02
CA LEU A 327 5.23 2.55 6.97
C LEU A 327 4.26 1.54 7.58
N ASP A 328 3.55 1.98 8.63
CA ASP A 328 2.37 1.32 9.16
C ASP A 328 1.14 1.78 8.39
N ILE A 329 0.48 0.86 7.69
CA ILE A 329 -0.65 1.18 6.81
C ILE A 329 -1.81 1.85 7.55
N PRO A 330 -2.28 1.37 8.72
CA PRO A 330 -3.34 2.05 9.46
C PRO A 330 -3.00 3.50 9.81
N SER A 331 -1.77 3.78 10.24
CA SER A 331 -1.33 5.13 10.58
C SER A 331 -1.29 6.05 9.36
N PHE A 332 -0.79 5.58 8.24
CA PHE A 332 -0.79 6.31 6.97
C PHE A 332 -2.22 6.59 6.47
N CYS A 333 -3.12 5.62 6.60
CA CYS A 333 -4.52 5.80 6.20
C CYS A 333 -5.25 6.82 7.07
N ARG A 334 -4.91 6.93 8.38
CA ARG A 334 -5.43 7.98 9.25
C ARG A 334 -4.95 9.36 8.81
N GLU A 335 -3.66 9.50 8.52
CA GLU A 335 -3.09 10.75 7.99
C GLU A 335 -3.78 11.15 6.68
N THR A 336 -3.95 10.20 5.76
CA THR A 336 -4.66 10.38 4.48
C THR A 336 -6.13 10.79 4.70
N ALA A 337 -6.82 10.15 5.64
CA ALA A 337 -8.22 10.47 5.94
C ALA A 337 -8.36 11.88 6.55
N LEU A 338 -7.50 12.27 7.49
CA LEU A 338 -7.46 13.63 8.04
C LEU A 338 -7.25 14.67 6.93
N LEU A 339 -6.39 14.37 5.98
CA LEU A 339 -6.16 15.22 4.81
C LEU A 339 -7.41 15.34 3.94
N GLY A 340 -8.14 14.24 3.72
CA GLY A 340 -9.41 14.26 2.98
C GLY A 340 -10.47 15.13 3.65
N TYR A 341 -10.60 15.08 4.99
CA TYR A 341 -11.48 15.99 5.74
C TYR A 341 -11.06 17.46 5.55
N ARG A 342 -9.77 17.75 5.62
CA ARG A 342 -9.26 19.12 5.39
C ARG A 342 -9.57 19.61 3.97
N ILE A 343 -9.35 18.79 2.94
CA ILE A 343 -9.63 19.12 1.54
C ILE A 343 -11.14 19.36 1.32
N ALA A 344 -11.99 18.60 1.99
CA ALA A 344 -13.43 18.75 1.92
C ALA A 344 -13.95 19.97 2.68
N GLY A 345 -13.11 20.61 3.52
CA GLY A 345 -13.54 21.68 4.42
C GLY A 345 -14.45 21.19 5.55
N GLU A 346 -14.35 19.91 5.91
CA GLU A 346 -15.16 19.27 6.95
C GLU A 346 -14.32 18.99 8.20
N GLU A 347 -14.96 19.00 9.37
CA GLU A 347 -14.29 18.65 10.60
C GLU A 347 -14.15 17.12 10.73
N ALA A 348 -12.92 16.65 10.96
CA ALA A 348 -12.65 15.23 11.17
C ALA A 348 -13.22 14.76 12.54
N PRO A 349 -13.68 13.50 12.66
CA PRO A 349 -14.14 12.90 13.90
C PRO A 349 -13.09 12.98 15.01
N GLN A 350 -13.56 13.12 16.26
CA GLN A 350 -12.66 13.30 17.41
C GLN A 350 -11.82 12.05 17.73
N ASP A 351 -12.36 10.88 17.47
CA ASP A 351 -11.64 9.60 17.61
C ASP A 351 -10.50 9.49 16.60
N LEU A 352 -10.73 9.85 15.32
CA LEU A 352 -9.69 9.93 14.31
C LEU A 352 -8.58 10.94 14.69
N LYS A 353 -8.95 12.13 15.17
CA LYS A 353 -7.98 13.13 15.64
C LYS A 353 -7.14 12.64 16.81
N LYS A 354 -7.74 11.88 17.75
CA LYS A 354 -7.04 11.30 18.90
C LYS A 354 -6.14 10.12 18.53
N ALA A 355 -6.50 9.37 17.51
CA ALA A 355 -5.72 8.25 17.02
C ALA A 355 -4.50 8.68 16.17
N TYR A 356 -4.51 9.89 15.62
CA TYR A 356 -3.37 10.46 14.92
C TYR A 356 -2.39 11.08 15.94
N ARG A 357 -1.23 10.46 16.10
CA ARG A 357 -0.21 10.83 17.08
C ARG A 357 1.16 11.02 16.40
N PRO A 358 1.38 12.16 15.77
CA PRO A 358 2.66 12.43 15.11
C PRO A 358 3.83 12.36 16.09
N GLY A 359 4.89 11.66 15.72
CA GLY A 359 6.08 11.44 16.56
C GLY A 359 5.96 10.28 17.55
N GLU A 360 4.83 9.57 17.60
CA GLU A 360 4.65 8.34 18.38
C GLU A 360 4.43 7.13 17.45
N VAL A 361 4.94 5.97 17.85
CA VAL A 361 4.49 4.68 17.29
C VAL A 361 3.30 4.23 18.12
N TYR A 362 2.11 4.26 17.53
CA TYR A 362 0.85 4.02 18.24
C TYR A 362 -0.04 3.02 17.49
N PHE A 363 -0.41 1.96 18.16
CA PHE A 363 -1.23 0.88 17.64
C PHE A 363 -2.49 0.72 18.48
N ASP A 364 -3.67 0.89 17.89
CA ASP A 364 -4.95 0.78 18.58
C ASP A 364 -5.83 -0.38 18.10
N PHE A 365 -5.52 -0.96 16.93
CA PHE A 365 -6.27 -2.05 16.31
C PHE A 365 -7.76 -1.73 16.06
N GLU A 366 -8.13 -0.47 15.91
CA GLU A 366 -9.53 -0.09 15.67
C GLU A 366 -10.01 -0.36 14.24
N LEU A 367 -9.10 -0.33 13.25
CA LEU A 367 -9.47 -0.67 11.87
C LEU A 367 -9.72 -2.18 11.74
N PRO A 368 -10.83 -2.59 11.11
CA PRO A 368 -11.17 -4.00 10.96
C PRO A 368 -10.07 -4.78 10.24
N GLY A 369 -9.58 -5.83 10.86
CA GLY A 369 -8.51 -6.67 10.30
C GLY A 369 -7.08 -6.16 10.53
N SER A 370 -6.89 -4.99 11.15
CA SER A 370 -5.57 -4.40 11.34
C SER A 370 -4.68 -5.21 12.28
N THR A 371 -3.40 -5.25 11.95
CA THR A 371 -2.33 -5.94 12.70
C THR A 371 -1.19 -5.02 13.07
N HIS A 372 -1.11 -3.82 12.49
CA HIS A 372 -0.04 -2.84 12.70
C HIS A 372 1.37 -3.41 12.57
N ASN A 373 1.59 -4.32 11.62
CA ASN A 373 2.89 -4.97 11.41
C ASN A 373 3.44 -5.71 12.65
N ILE A 374 2.59 -6.09 13.58
CA ILE A 374 3.01 -6.93 14.70
C ILE A 374 3.37 -8.32 14.18
N ARG A 375 4.48 -8.86 14.63
CA ARG A 375 5.08 -10.10 14.15
C ARG A 375 5.18 -11.12 15.28
N LEU A 376 5.25 -12.38 14.86
CA LEU A 376 5.41 -13.54 15.74
C LEU A 376 6.70 -14.27 15.39
N SER A 377 7.45 -14.73 16.41
CA SER A 377 8.67 -15.52 16.18
C SER A 377 8.39 -16.98 15.80
N ASP A 378 7.19 -17.48 16.06
CA ASP A 378 6.77 -18.86 15.73
C ASP A 378 5.41 -18.84 15.01
N PRO A 379 5.38 -18.61 13.68
CA PRO A 379 4.14 -18.55 12.93
C PRO A 379 3.47 -19.93 12.72
N PHE A 380 4.13 -21.03 13.08
CA PHE A 380 3.55 -22.38 12.94
C PHE A 380 2.60 -22.72 14.07
N ARG A 381 2.93 -22.29 15.30
CA ARG A 381 2.13 -22.56 16.51
C ARG A 381 1.43 -21.33 17.06
N CYS A 382 1.88 -20.14 16.66
CA CYS A 382 1.32 -18.89 17.12
C CYS A 382 0.65 -18.15 15.97
N ARG A 383 -0.49 -17.54 16.25
CA ARG A 383 -1.26 -16.76 15.26
C ARG A 383 -1.68 -15.44 15.88
N ALA A 384 -1.57 -14.38 15.12
CA ALA A 384 -2.11 -13.07 15.45
C ALA A 384 -3.26 -12.72 14.51
N ARG A 385 -4.33 -12.14 15.05
CA ARG A 385 -5.44 -11.62 14.25
C ARG A 385 -6.16 -10.50 14.97
N HIS A 386 -6.78 -9.64 14.23
CA HIS A 386 -7.70 -8.64 14.77
C HIS A 386 -8.87 -9.30 15.50
N SER A 387 -9.29 -8.71 16.62
CA SER A 387 -10.43 -9.19 17.43
C SER A 387 -11.20 -8.02 18.02
N THR A 388 -12.50 -8.18 18.13
CA THR A 388 -13.41 -7.28 18.86
C THR A 388 -13.97 -7.91 20.13
N LYS A 389 -13.44 -9.07 20.53
CA LYS A 389 -13.95 -9.81 21.69
C LYS A 389 -13.60 -9.12 23.00
N HIS A 390 -12.39 -8.64 23.12
CA HIS A 390 -11.89 -7.88 24.25
C HIS A 390 -11.09 -6.69 23.75
N ALA A 391 -11.38 -5.51 24.26
CA ALA A 391 -10.62 -4.29 23.96
C ALA A 391 -10.37 -3.53 25.28
N TYR A 392 -9.18 -2.98 25.47
CA TYR A 392 -8.88 -2.14 26.65
C TYR A 392 -9.52 -0.76 26.52
N ALA A 393 -9.46 -0.20 25.33
CA ALA A 393 -10.10 1.04 24.94
C ALA A 393 -10.62 0.88 23.50
N GLY A 394 -11.70 1.59 23.16
CA GLY A 394 -12.31 1.44 21.83
C GLY A 394 -12.98 0.08 21.65
N THR A 395 -12.84 -0.52 20.47
CA THR A 395 -13.54 -1.75 20.06
C THR A 395 -12.58 -2.85 19.58
N GLY A 396 -11.36 -2.53 19.22
CA GLY A 396 -10.39 -3.43 18.59
C GLY A 396 -9.25 -3.88 19.50
N SER A 397 -8.67 -5.01 19.20
CA SER A 397 -7.45 -5.56 19.80
C SER A 397 -6.75 -6.52 18.85
N LEU A 398 -5.50 -6.85 19.15
CA LEU A 398 -4.79 -7.95 18.50
C LEU A 398 -4.89 -9.20 19.39
N GLU A 399 -5.56 -10.24 18.90
CA GLU A 399 -5.62 -11.55 19.56
C GLU A 399 -4.39 -12.38 19.17
N ILE A 400 -3.68 -12.90 20.17
CA ILE A 400 -2.57 -13.84 19.99
C ILE A 400 -3.01 -15.22 20.50
N LEU A 401 -2.97 -16.21 19.64
CA LEU A 401 -3.18 -17.61 19.98
C LEU A 401 -1.85 -18.36 19.92
N MET A 402 -1.47 -18.96 21.04
CA MET A 402 -0.36 -19.93 21.13
C MET A 402 -0.97 -21.31 21.34
N ASP A 403 -0.85 -22.20 20.37
CA ASP A 403 -1.46 -23.53 20.43
C ASP A 403 -0.42 -24.63 20.63
N ARG A 404 -0.76 -25.62 21.49
CA ARG A 404 0.06 -26.81 21.74
C ARG A 404 1.52 -26.52 22.14
N MET A 405 1.70 -25.54 23.01
CA MET A 405 3.02 -25.19 23.55
C MET A 405 3.48 -26.24 24.56
N SER A 406 4.75 -26.63 24.48
CA SER A 406 5.41 -27.45 25.51
C SER A 406 5.94 -26.55 26.63
N ARG A 407 6.31 -27.15 27.75
CA ARG A 407 6.94 -26.41 28.85
C ARG A 407 8.23 -25.74 28.41
N GLY A 408 8.37 -24.44 28.70
CA GLY A 408 9.52 -23.64 28.34
C GLY A 408 9.51 -23.14 26.90
N GLU A 409 8.51 -23.48 26.10
CA GLU A 409 8.34 -22.87 24.78
C GLU A 409 7.75 -21.46 24.91
N SER A 410 8.20 -20.58 24.04
CA SER A 410 7.80 -19.18 24.04
C SER A 410 7.51 -18.69 22.62
N CYS A 411 6.71 -17.65 22.53
CA CYS A 411 6.53 -16.87 21.30
C CYS A 411 6.84 -15.41 21.59
N LYS A 412 7.65 -14.79 20.76
CA LYS A 412 7.85 -13.34 20.76
C LYS A 412 6.77 -12.70 19.91
N VAL A 413 6.20 -11.64 20.47
CA VAL A 413 5.23 -10.76 19.79
C VAL A 413 5.89 -9.39 19.74
N TYR A 414 6.20 -8.89 18.54
CA TYR A 414 7.06 -7.74 18.42
C TYR A 414 6.74 -6.83 17.24
N TYR A 415 7.11 -5.58 17.40
CA TYR A 415 7.25 -4.58 16.35
C TYR A 415 8.73 -4.48 15.92
N LYS A 416 8.97 -4.26 14.62
CA LYS A 416 10.31 -4.10 14.06
C LYS A 416 10.55 -2.63 13.68
N PRO A 417 11.25 -1.85 14.52
CA PRO A 417 11.45 -0.42 14.31
C PRO A 417 12.59 -0.06 13.36
N PHE A 418 13.36 -1.03 12.90
CA PHE A 418 14.48 -0.82 11.99
C PHE A 418 14.67 -2.02 11.06
N TYR A 419 15.10 -1.76 9.84
CA TYR A 419 15.42 -2.78 8.85
C TYR A 419 16.85 -2.64 8.36
N THR A 420 17.44 -3.79 8.05
CA THR A 420 18.72 -3.91 7.37
C THR A 420 18.54 -4.56 6.01
N ARG A 421 19.56 -4.51 5.16
CA ARG A 421 19.52 -5.19 3.87
C ARG A 421 19.25 -6.70 3.97
N GLN A 422 19.68 -7.34 5.07
CA GLN A 422 19.46 -8.78 5.31
C GLN A 422 18.00 -9.14 5.59
N ASP A 423 17.16 -8.16 5.88
CA ASP A 423 15.73 -8.36 6.10
C ASP A 423 14.94 -8.58 4.80
N PHE A 424 15.56 -8.39 3.65
CA PHE A 424 14.95 -8.52 2.33
C PHE A 424 15.53 -9.71 1.56
N SER A 425 14.68 -10.39 0.79
CA SER A 425 15.09 -11.40 -0.19
C SER A 425 15.27 -10.80 -1.60
N ASP A 426 14.66 -9.64 -1.83
CA ASP A 426 14.69 -8.93 -3.09
C ASP A 426 14.35 -7.45 -2.81
N GLU A 427 15.33 -6.57 -2.95
CA GLU A 427 15.14 -5.13 -2.85
C GLU A 427 15.65 -4.44 -4.11
N ARG A 428 14.75 -4.13 -5.01
CA ARG A 428 15.12 -3.46 -6.28
C ARG A 428 15.55 -2.00 -6.09
N TYR A 429 15.03 -1.33 -5.07
CA TYR A 429 15.15 0.11 -4.89
C TYR A 429 16.09 0.54 -3.77
N SER A 430 16.87 -0.40 -3.18
CA SER A 430 17.90 -0.12 -2.17
C SER A 430 17.45 0.84 -1.05
N PRO A 431 16.39 0.50 -0.29
CA PRO A 431 15.86 1.38 0.74
C PRO A 431 16.90 1.68 1.83
N VAL A 432 16.82 2.90 2.39
CA VAL A 432 17.60 3.33 3.54
C VAL A 432 16.67 3.62 4.71
N PHE A 433 17.12 3.35 5.95
CA PHE A 433 16.27 3.43 7.12
C PHE A 433 16.84 4.33 8.20
N SER A 434 15.93 5.00 8.91
CA SER A 434 16.17 5.54 10.25
C SER A 434 15.23 4.80 11.19
N ALA A 435 15.72 4.45 12.38
CA ALA A 435 14.91 3.74 13.35
C ALA A 435 13.68 4.57 13.79
N THR A 436 12.59 3.89 14.11
CA THR A 436 11.38 4.49 14.68
C THR A 436 11.29 4.31 16.20
N ALA A 437 12.23 3.56 16.80
CA ALA A 437 12.36 3.42 18.24
C ALA A 437 13.82 3.48 18.67
N TYR A 438 14.08 4.14 19.80
CA TYR A 438 15.42 4.44 20.31
C TYR A 438 15.55 4.16 21.81
N PRO A 439 16.78 3.93 22.32
CA PRO A 439 17.05 3.87 23.76
C PRO A 439 16.49 5.08 24.51
N GLY A 440 15.96 4.83 25.71
CA GLY A 440 15.36 5.85 26.57
C GLY A 440 13.87 6.13 26.30
N GLN A 441 13.31 5.67 25.19
CA GLN A 441 11.87 5.78 24.96
C GLN A 441 11.09 4.81 25.85
N THR A 442 9.89 5.22 26.26
CA THR A 442 8.97 4.39 27.04
C THR A 442 8.04 3.64 26.11
N VAL A 443 7.94 2.33 26.30
CA VAL A 443 6.98 1.43 25.65
C VAL A 443 5.92 1.05 26.66
N SER A 444 4.65 1.19 26.28
CA SER A 444 3.53 0.75 27.12
C SER A 444 2.51 -0.04 26.30
N MET A 445 1.99 -1.09 26.89
CA MET A 445 0.95 -1.93 26.30
C MET A 445 0.02 -2.50 27.36
N LYS A 446 -1.15 -2.92 26.94
CA LYS A 446 -2.15 -3.60 27.76
C LYS A 446 -2.30 -5.03 27.26
N LEU A 447 -2.18 -6.00 28.13
CA LEU A 447 -2.27 -7.42 27.81
C LEU A 447 -3.42 -8.06 28.61
N TYR A 448 -4.28 -8.82 27.93
CA TYR A 448 -5.41 -9.54 28.54
C TYR A 448 -5.24 -11.03 28.31
N LEU A 449 -5.24 -11.84 29.35
CA LEU A 449 -5.26 -13.30 29.23
C LEU A 449 -6.70 -13.79 29.13
N ASP A 450 -7.16 -14.10 27.91
CA ASP A 450 -8.52 -14.59 27.66
C ASP A 450 -8.69 -16.06 28.11
N GLN A 451 -7.81 -16.93 27.65
CA GLN A 451 -7.88 -18.36 27.93
C GLN A 451 -6.52 -18.93 28.28
N TRP A 452 -6.53 -19.81 29.27
CA TRP A 452 -5.37 -20.55 29.72
C TRP A 452 -5.79 -21.94 30.19
N ASN A 453 -5.18 -22.99 29.68
CA ASN A 453 -5.47 -24.38 30.05
C ASN A 453 -4.28 -25.12 30.67
N GLY A 454 -3.22 -24.41 31.02
CA GLY A 454 -2.06 -24.96 31.70
C GLY A 454 -2.20 -25.01 33.22
N ASN A 455 -1.31 -25.77 33.87
CA ASN A 455 -1.30 -25.93 35.32
C ASN A 455 -0.54 -24.84 36.06
N GLU A 456 0.45 -24.23 35.42
CA GLU A 456 1.28 -23.14 35.98
C GLU A 456 0.90 -21.82 35.33
N THR A 457 0.94 -20.74 36.10
CA THR A 457 0.58 -19.41 35.61
C THR A 457 1.54 -18.96 34.50
N PRO A 458 1.03 -18.54 33.34
CA PRO A 458 1.87 -18.04 32.25
C PRO A 458 2.44 -16.66 32.58
N GLY A 459 3.49 -16.28 31.87
CA GLY A 459 4.15 -14.98 32.01
C GLY A 459 4.38 -14.29 30.69
N ALA A 460 4.50 -12.97 30.77
CA ALA A 460 4.99 -12.13 29.69
C ALA A 460 6.22 -11.35 30.15
N ALA A 461 7.27 -11.33 29.35
CA ALA A 461 8.46 -10.53 29.64
C ALA A 461 8.65 -9.50 28.52
N PRO A 462 8.72 -8.20 28.85
CA PRO A 462 9.18 -7.21 27.89
C PRO A 462 10.60 -7.53 27.41
N TYR A 463 10.85 -7.30 26.12
CA TYR A 463 12.19 -7.45 25.57
C TYR A 463 12.49 -6.44 24.47
N VAL A 464 13.77 -6.21 24.27
CA VAL A 464 14.33 -5.47 23.14
C VAL A 464 15.45 -6.33 22.55
N ARG A 465 15.52 -6.42 21.23
CA ARG A 465 16.63 -7.04 20.53
C ARG A 465 17.45 -5.99 19.79
N THR A 466 18.75 -6.09 19.85
CA THR A 466 19.70 -5.25 19.11
C THR A 466 19.99 -5.81 17.73
N CYS A 467 20.39 -4.93 16.80
CA CYS A 467 20.48 -5.25 15.38
C CYS A 467 21.77 -6.01 15.03
N SER A 468 22.93 -5.53 15.49
CA SER A 468 24.22 -6.04 15.03
C SER A 468 24.61 -7.37 15.68
N ASP A 469 24.36 -7.54 16.98
CA ASP A 469 24.71 -8.73 17.76
C ASP A 469 23.52 -9.66 18.04
N GLN A 470 22.30 -9.25 17.65
CA GLN A 470 21.04 -9.97 17.87
C GLN A 470 20.79 -10.29 19.36
N LYS A 471 21.36 -9.49 20.25
CA LYS A 471 21.25 -9.70 21.68
C LYS A 471 19.87 -9.30 22.19
N GLU A 472 19.31 -10.17 23.00
CA GLU A 472 18.01 -9.95 23.65
C GLU A 472 18.21 -9.39 25.05
N HIS A 473 17.57 -8.25 25.29
CA HIS A 473 17.52 -7.59 26.60
C HIS A 473 16.14 -7.85 27.21
N LEU A 474 16.01 -9.00 27.89
CA LEU A 474 14.80 -9.37 28.61
C LEU A 474 14.68 -8.58 29.92
N GLN A 475 13.47 -8.16 30.22
CA GLN A 475 13.11 -7.55 31.49
C GLN A 475 12.36 -8.53 32.39
N GLY A 476 11.98 -8.09 33.59
CA GLY A 476 11.29 -8.96 34.55
C GLY A 476 9.96 -9.48 34.02
N TYR A 477 9.68 -10.76 34.30
CA TYR A 477 8.40 -11.37 33.94
C TYR A 477 7.23 -10.76 34.70
N VAL A 478 6.17 -10.48 33.97
CA VAL A 478 4.88 -10.06 34.51
C VAL A 478 3.94 -11.27 34.48
N LYS A 479 3.37 -11.58 35.63
CA LYS A 479 2.41 -12.67 35.78
C LYS A 479 1.10 -12.33 35.11
N LEU A 480 0.58 -13.22 34.26
CA LEU A 480 -0.70 -13.04 33.59
C LEU A 480 -1.81 -13.71 34.41
N ILE A 481 -2.92 -13.01 34.60
CA ILE A 481 -4.09 -13.51 35.34
C ILE A 481 -5.25 -13.60 34.35
N GLN A 482 -5.81 -14.80 34.22
CA GLN A 482 -6.94 -15.01 33.30
C GLN A 482 -8.13 -14.12 33.65
N GLY A 483 -8.70 -13.47 32.64
CA GLY A 483 -9.83 -12.57 32.78
C GLY A 483 -9.47 -11.16 33.27
N GLN A 484 -8.19 -10.79 33.28
CA GLN A 484 -7.73 -9.47 33.75
C GLN A 484 -6.77 -8.80 32.75
N TRP A 485 -6.90 -7.47 32.64
CA TRP A 485 -5.92 -6.64 31.96
C TRP A 485 -4.69 -6.44 32.85
N VAL A 486 -3.53 -6.51 32.23
CA VAL A 486 -2.23 -6.29 32.87
C VAL A 486 -1.51 -5.17 32.11
N ASP A 487 -1.01 -4.19 32.87
CA ASP A 487 -0.21 -3.10 32.33
C ASP A 487 1.25 -3.52 32.24
N ILE A 488 1.81 -3.39 31.05
CA ILE A 488 3.23 -3.61 30.79
C ILE A 488 3.81 -2.28 30.33
N THR A 489 4.75 -1.75 31.10
CA THR A 489 5.47 -0.51 30.77
C THR A 489 6.95 -0.71 31.06
N PHE A 490 7.79 -0.32 30.10
CA PHE A 490 9.25 -0.41 30.25
C PHE A 490 9.94 0.67 29.41
N THR A 491 11.19 0.92 29.73
CA THR A 491 12.05 1.82 28.96
C THR A 491 13.00 0.99 28.11
N ILE A 492 13.15 1.35 26.84
CA ILE A 492 14.15 0.74 25.95
C ILE A 492 15.52 0.98 26.55
N PRO A 493 16.29 -0.09 26.85
CA PRO A 493 17.59 0.03 27.51
C PRO A 493 18.62 0.71 26.60
N ASP A 494 19.72 1.17 27.20
CA ASP A 494 20.88 1.63 26.44
C ASP A 494 21.46 0.45 25.63
N THR A 495 21.50 0.61 24.32
CA THR A 495 22.03 -0.38 23.37
C THR A 495 23.49 -0.12 23.00
N GLN A 496 24.16 0.81 23.67
CA GLN A 496 25.56 1.21 23.41
C GLN A 496 25.80 1.65 21.95
N GLY A 497 24.80 2.29 21.36
CA GLY A 497 24.83 2.81 19.99
C GLY A 497 24.37 1.82 18.92
N ASP A 498 24.02 0.59 19.27
CA ASP A 498 23.40 -0.33 18.33
C ASP A 498 21.93 0.01 18.08
N MET A 499 21.40 -0.30 16.89
CA MET A 499 20.01 -0.06 16.54
C MET A 499 19.10 -1.09 17.21
N VAL A 500 17.89 -0.66 17.53
CA VAL A 500 16.83 -1.54 18.03
C VAL A 500 16.21 -2.30 16.85
N ASP A 501 16.33 -3.62 16.88
CA ASP A 501 15.80 -4.51 15.84
C ASP A 501 14.37 -4.97 16.14
N GLU A 502 14.08 -5.31 17.40
CA GLU A 502 12.75 -5.72 17.85
C GLU A 502 12.40 -5.11 19.20
N VAL A 503 11.15 -4.71 19.35
CA VAL A 503 10.55 -4.26 20.62
C VAL A 503 9.25 -5.01 20.83
N GLY A 504 9.10 -5.70 21.96
CA GLY A 504 7.89 -6.47 22.21
C GLY A 504 7.85 -7.20 23.52
N ILE A 505 7.15 -8.31 23.53
CA ILE A 505 7.02 -9.22 24.67
C ILE A 505 7.34 -10.66 24.26
N VAL A 506 7.88 -11.41 25.21
CA VAL A 506 7.97 -12.87 25.17
C VAL A 506 6.81 -13.43 25.97
N LEU A 507 5.96 -14.22 25.32
CA LEU A 507 4.94 -15.02 26.00
C LEU A 507 5.49 -16.42 26.22
N GLU A 508 5.52 -16.89 27.46
CA GLU A 508 6.12 -18.18 27.81
C GLU A 508 5.12 -19.09 28.52
N SER A 509 5.15 -20.35 28.13
CA SER A 509 4.37 -21.42 28.77
C SER A 509 5.25 -22.23 29.71
N TYR A 510 4.87 -22.31 30.98
CA TYR A 510 5.56 -23.11 32.00
C TYR A 510 5.00 -24.52 32.15
N SER A 511 3.95 -24.86 31.42
CA SER A 511 3.38 -26.21 31.35
C SER A 511 2.89 -26.48 29.91
N PRO A 512 2.71 -27.77 29.51
CA PRO A 512 2.05 -28.06 28.25
C PRO A 512 0.66 -27.42 28.20
N ALA A 513 0.43 -26.53 27.26
CA ALA A 513 -0.77 -25.69 27.27
C ALA A 513 -1.06 -25.03 25.91
N SER A 514 -2.25 -24.43 25.84
CA SER A 514 -2.58 -23.41 24.85
C SER A 514 -2.94 -22.11 25.57
N MET A 515 -2.48 -21.02 25.03
CA MET A 515 -2.67 -19.66 25.56
C MET A 515 -3.33 -18.77 24.49
N LYS A 516 -4.25 -17.95 24.95
CA LYS A 516 -4.87 -16.91 24.14
C LYS A 516 -4.88 -15.59 24.90
N THR A 517 -4.23 -14.64 24.35
CA THR A 517 -4.10 -13.28 24.88
C THR A 517 -4.60 -12.25 23.89
#